data_061f79c3247d220b1c1b02c9fb6f95f6
#
_entry.id   061f79c3247d220b1c1b02c9fb6f95f6
#
_cell.length_a   1.000
_cell.length_b   1.000
_cell.length_c   1.000
_cell.angle_alpha   90.00
_cell.angle_beta   90.00
_cell.angle_gamma   90.00
#
_symmetry.space_group_name_H-M   'P 1'
#
loop_
_entity.id
_entity.type
_entity.pdbx_description
1 polymer ?
#
loop_
_entity_poly.entity_id
_entity_poly.type
_entity_poly.pdbx_seq_one_letter_code
_entity_poly.pdbx_strand_id
1 'polypeptide(L)'
;MKSLILENDKYQMNWVEGTVEWGTVRVPKGIEVAVQSEKVDGDIYETYTFTNVTAHDIFTSLKDIGIYTTFNDDYKDSETCMTNRCHAHIWCGEEITYMMALRMGGDAPHLGMVVTEGSIGGYSVERDFAKMSNDRGDFLLHPVPITLMPGESFQISWVLFTHNGKEDFYRQLPVSNPKYIRVSAN
;
A
#
# COMPACT_ATOMS: atom_id res chain seq x y z
N MET A 1 -7.46 15.63 -4.52
CA MET A 1 -7.59 14.33 -5.22
C MET A 1 -6.19 13.93 -5.66
N LYS A 2 -5.53 13.04 -4.91
CA LYS A 2 -4.24 12.50 -5.31
C LYS A 2 -4.49 11.16 -5.98
N SER A 3 -4.63 11.14 -7.29
CA SER A 3 -4.50 9.90 -8.04
C SER A 3 -3.00 9.61 -8.18
N LEU A 4 -2.54 8.50 -7.67
CA LEU A 4 -1.23 7.96 -8.01
C LEU A 4 -1.29 7.52 -9.47
N ILE A 5 -0.90 8.40 -10.37
CA ILE A 5 -0.73 8.09 -11.79
C ILE A 5 0.72 7.66 -11.94
N LEU A 6 0.94 6.36 -12.05
CA LEU A 6 2.15 5.87 -12.70
C LEU A 6 2.07 6.37 -14.14
N GLU A 7 3.16 6.90 -14.72
CA GLU A 7 3.20 7.49 -16.08
C GLU A 7 2.78 6.55 -17.22
N ASN A 8 2.26 5.42 -16.87
CA ASN A 8 1.71 4.48 -17.80
C ASN A 8 0.19 4.68 -17.79
N ASP A 9 -0.36 5.34 -18.82
CA ASP A 9 -1.80 5.57 -19.02
C ASP A 9 -2.66 4.30 -18.91
N LYS A 10 -2.03 3.13 -18.90
CA LYS A 10 -2.70 1.83 -18.77
C LYS A 10 -2.89 1.37 -17.34
N TYR A 11 -2.22 1.97 -16.36
CA TYR A 11 -2.34 1.59 -14.97
C TYR A 11 -2.55 2.82 -14.11
N GLN A 12 -3.79 3.08 -13.77
CA GLN A 12 -4.17 4.10 -12.82
C GLN A 12 -4.60 3.41 -11.54
N MET A 13 -4.00 3.79 -10.42
CA MET A 13 -4.59 3.54 -9.12
C MET A 13 -5.65 4.59 -8.90
N ASN A 14 -6.85 4.33 -9.42
CA ASN A 14 -7.95 5.26 -9.35
C ASN A 14 -8.86 4.93 -8.18
N TRP A 15 -9.43 5.98 -7.63
CA TRP A 15 -10.58 6.02 -6.77
C TRP A 15 -11.80 5.49 -7.51
N VAL A 16 -12.43 4.56 -6.88
CA VAL A 16 -13.85 4.35 -7.10
C VAL A 16 -14.57 5.42 -6.30
N GLU A 17 -15.50 6.14 -6.92
CA GLU A 17 -16.27 7.20 -6.26
C GLU A 17 -16.79 6.73 -4.90
N GLY A 18 -16.41 7.45 -3.83
CA GLY A 18 -16.78 7.16 -2.45
C GLY A 18 -15.92 6.12 -1.72
N THR A 19 -14.81 5.66 -2.29
CA THR A 19 -13.77 4.94 -1.56
C THR A 19 -12.78 5.91 -0.94
N VAL A 20 -11.96 5.40 -0.03
CA VAL A 20 -10.92 6.19 0.62
C VAL A 20 -9.70 6.29 -0.28
N GLU A 21 -9.01 7.42 -0.26
CA GLU A 21 -7.82 7.68 -1.07
C GLU A 21 -6.61 6.83 -0.68
N TRP A 22 -5.88 6.36 -1.70
CA TRP A 22 -4.56 5.77 -1.51
C TRP A 22 -3.69 6.66 -0.63
N GLY A 23 -3.11 6.08 0.40
CA GLY A 23 -2.28 6.80 1.34
C GLY A 23 -3.04 7.66 2.34
N THR A 24 -4.37 7.65 2.34
CA THR A 24 -5.14 8.18 3.48
C THR A 24 -4.80 7.37 4.72
N VAL A 25 -4.60 8.06 5.84
CA VAL A 25 -4.16 7.42 7.08
C VAL A 25 -5.20 7.63 8.17
N ARG A 26 -5.56 6.51 8.81
CA ARG A 26 -6.31 6.52 10.06
C ARG A 26 -5.33 6.37 11.22
N VAL A 27 -5.37 7.29 12.17
CA VAL A 27 -4.48 7.31 13.33
C VAL A 27 -5.24 7.67 14.61
N PRO A 28 -4.74 7.26 15.78
CA PRO A 28 -5.23 7.73 17.07
C PRO A 28 -5.07 9.25 17.21
N LYS A 29 -5.91 9.83 18.06
CA LYS A 29 -5.79 11.24 18.41
C LYS A 29 -4.40 11.53 19.04
N GLY A 30 -3.75 12.57 18.56
CA GLY A 30 -2.43 12.98 19.06
C GLY A 30 -1.27 12.45 18.25
N ILE A 31 -1.53 11.70 17.17
CA ILE A 31 -0.53 11.37 16.14
C ILE A 31 -0.77 12.26 14.94
N GLU A 32 0.24 13.01 14.53
CA GLU A 32 0.28 13.70 13.25
C GLU A 32 1.01 12.88 12.20
N VAL A 33 0.55 12.96 10.96
CA VAL A 33 1.11 12.22 9.83
C VAL A 33 1.61 13.17 8.77
N ALA A 34 2.89 13.04 8.42
CA ALA A 34 3.49 13.67 7.25
C ALA A 34 3.76 12.62 6.18
N VAL A 35 3.40 12.92 4.93
CA VAL A 35 3.64 12.04 3.79
C VAL A 35 4.56 12.73 2.81
N GLN A 36 5.64 12.05 2.44
CA GLN A 36 6.55 12.43 1.37
C GLN A 36 6.42 11.43 0.23
N SER A 37 6.35 11.92 -0.99
CA SER A 37 6.27 11.09 -2.20
C SER A 37 7.26 11.61 -3.23
N GLU A 38 8.07 10.72 -3.77
CA GLU A 38 9.06 11.02 -4.80
C GLU A 38 8.99 10.00 -5.92
N LYS A 39 9.16 10.47 -7.16
CA LYS A 39 9.24 9.60 -8.33
C LYS A 39 10.66 9.53 -8.85
N VAL A 40 11.21 8.32 -8.91
CA VAL A 40 12.58 8.06 -9.40
C VAL A 40 12.53 6.91 -10.40
N ASP A 41 13.00 7.15 -11.62
CA ASP A 41 13.10 6.16 -12.71
C ASP A 41 11.79 5.39 -13.02
N GLY A 42 10.65 6.05 -12.78
CA GLY A 42 9.32 5.45 -13.01
C GLY A 42 8.69 4.84 -11.76
N ASP A 43 9.45 4.57 -10.73
CA ASP A 43 8.97 4.08 -9.46
C ASP A 43 8.57 5.22 -8.52
N ILE A 44 7.64 4.96 -7.62
CA ILE A 44 7.15 5.93 -6.65
C ILE A 44 7.57 5.47 -5.24
N TYR A 45 8.35 6.30 -4.59
CA TYR A 45 8.76 6.13 -3.19
C TYR A 45 7.88 6.98 -2.30
N GLU A 46 7.30 6.37 -1.28
CA GLU A 46 6.48 7.07 -0.30
C GLU A 46 6.97 6.79 1.11
N THR A 47 7.04 7.84 1.93
CA THR A 47 7.38 7.76 3.35
C THR A 47 6.30 8.42 4.17
N TYR A 48 5.78 7.67 5.13
CA TYR A 48 4.80 8.09 6.12
C TYR A 48 5.49 8.24 7.47
N THR A 49 5.50 9.46 8.00
CA THR A 49 6.07 9.77 9.31
C THR A 49 4.95 10.04 10.30
N PHE A 50 4.90 9.26 11.35
CA PHE A 50 3.90 9.33 12.43
C PHE A 50 4.56 9.94 13.65
N THR A 51 4.10 11.10 14.10
CA THR A 51 4.71 11.86 15.21
C THR A 51 3.72 12.02 16.37
N ASN A 52 4.12 11.66 17.57
CA ASN A 52 3.37 11.97 18.77
C ASN A 52 3.51 13.46 19.12
N VAL A 53 2.42 14.22 18.94
CA VAL A 53 2.40 15.67 19.25
C VAL A 53 1.79 15.98 20.62
N THR A 54 1.61 14.98 21.46
CA THR A 54 1.06 15.14 22.82
C THR A 54 2.18 15.25 23.85
N ALA A 55 1.79 15.55 25.09
CA ALA A 55 2.70 15.56 26.25
C ALA A 55 2.80 14.20 26.96
N HIS A 56 2.20 13.14 26.40
CA HIS A 56 2.12 11.82 27.02
C HIS A 56 2.53 10.74 26.01
N ASP A 57 2.98 9.60 26.52
CA ASP A 57 3.27 8.43 25.69
C ASP A 57 2.00 7.93 25.01
N ILE A 58 2.11 7.55 23.75
CA ILE A 58 1.05 6.90 22.99
C ILE A 58 1.45 5.45 22.74
N PHE A 59 0.55 4.54 23.13
CA PHE A 59 0.66 3.11 22.86
C PHE A 59 -0.38 2.74 21.82
N THR A 60 0.02 2.07 20.75
CA THR A 60 -0.91 1.62 19.72
C THR A 60 -1.14 0.12 19.77
N SER A 61 -2.34 -0.29 19.39
CA SER A 61 -2.70 -1.66 19.04
C SER A 61 -2.63 -1.85 17.53
N LEU A 62 -2.62 -3.09 17.05
CA LEU A 62 -2.42 -3.42 15.63
C LEU A 62 -3.35 -2.67 14.67
N LYS A 63 -4.60 -2.36 15.08
CA LYS A 63 -5.58 -1.71 14.20
C LYS A 63 -5.76 -0.21 14.44
N ASP A 64 -5.00 0.37 15.34
CA ASP A 64 -5.13 1.79 15.67
C ASP A 64 -4.60 2.68 14.53
N ILE A 65 -3.56 2.23 13.85
CA ILE A 65 -3.05 2.86 12.63
C ILE A 65 -3.46 2.02 11.42
N GLY A 66 -3.99 2.68 10.41
CA GLY A 66 -4.31 2.05 9.13
C GLY A 66 -3.96 2.97 7.97
N ILE A 67 -3.19 2.47 7.01
CA ILE A 67 -2.85 3.18 5.78
C ILE A 67 -3.64 2.54 4.65
N TYR A 68 -4.51 3.31 4.01
CA TYR A 68 -5.36 2.84 2.93
C TYR A 68 -4.56 2.64 1.65
N THR A 69 -4.61 1.43 1.10
CA THR A 69 -3.95 1.03 -0.15
C THR A 69 -4.98 0.41 -1.08
N THR A 70 -5.74 1.24 -1.78
CA THR A 70 -6.85 0.80 -2.63
C THR A 70 -6.44 0.75 -4.09
N PHE A 71 -6.73 -0.37 -4.74
CA PHE A 71 -6.53 -0.55 -6.18
C PHE A 71 -7.82 -0.25 -6.94
N ASN A 72 -7.67 0.08 -8.23
CA ASN A 72 -8.82 0.34 -9.07
C ASN A 72 -9.74 -0.89 -9.18
N ASP A 73 -11.03 -0.65 -8.99
CA ASP A 73 -12.09 -1.64 -8.98
C ASP A 73 -13.26 -1.18 -9.86
N ASP A 74 -12.96 -0.74 -11.09
CA ASP A 74 -13.97 -0.25 -12.03
C ASP A 74 -14.63 -1.42 -12.80
N TYR A 75 -15.95 -1.47 -12.75
CA TYR A 75 -16.78 -2.50 -13.39
C TYR A 75 -17.66 -1.94 -14.51
N LYS A 76 -17.34 -0.78 -15.05
CA LYS A 76 -18.17 -0.10 -16.02
C LYS A 76 -18.54 -0.99 -17.21
N ASP A 77 -17.58 -1.71 -17.74
CA ASP A 77 -17.74 -2.68 -18.84
C ASP A 77 -16.64 -3.74 -18.77
N SER A 78 -16.75 -4.76 -19.62
CA SER A 78 -15.82 -5.89 -19.62
C SER A 78 -14.40 -5.48 -20.01
N GLU A 79 -14.20 -4.54 -20.90
CA GLU A 79 -12.90 -4.07 -21.33
C GLU A 79 -12.20 -3.30 -20.18
N THR A 80 -12.92 -2.37 -19.56
CA THR A 80 -12.46 -1.63 -18.40
C THR A 80 -12.13 -2.58 -17.24
N CYS A 81 -12.98 -3.58 -17.00
CA CYS A 81 -12.75 -4.58 -15.96
C CYS A 81 -11.46 -5.36 -16.21
N MET A 82 -11.22 -5.83 -17.43
CA MET A 82 -10.02 -6.60 -17.76
C MET A 82 -8.74 -5.75 -17.74
N THR A 83 -8.85 -4.47 -18.07
CA THR A 83 -7.71 -3.55 -18.14
C THR A 83 -7.33 -2.93 -16.81
N ASN A 84 -8.31 -2.55 -16.02
CA ASN A 84 -8.09 -1.70 -14.86
C ASN A 84 -8.20 -2.46 -13.54
N ARG A 85 -9.06 -3.47 -13.48
CA ARG A 85 -9.25 -4.25 -12.27
C ARG A 85 -8.07 -5.16 -11.97
N CYS A 86 -7.76 -5.31 -10.68
CA CYS A 86 -6.64 -6.10 -10.23
C CYS A 86 -7.05 -7.19 -9.25
N HIS A 87 -6.29 -8.29 -9.28
CA HIS A 87 -6.20 -9.23 -8.17
C HIS A 87 -5.00 -8.83 -7.30
N ALA A 88 -5.25 -8.41 -6.06
CA ALA A 88 -4.21 -8.07 -5.12
C ALA A 88 -3.79 -9.29 -4.29
N HIS A 89 -2.51 -9.59 -4.30
CA HIS A 89 -1.87 -10.58 -3.44
C HIS A 89 -1.05 -9.84 -2.41
N ILE A 90 -1.44 -9.96 -1.14
CA ILE A 90 -0.83 -9.24 -0.03
C ILE A 90 -0.12 -10.22 0.88
N TRP A 91 1.12 -9.93 1.19
CA TRP A 91 1.87 -10.59 2.23
C TRP A 91 2.32 -9.55 3.26
N CYS A 92 1.97 -9.77 4.52
CA CYS A 92 2.39 -8.93 5.63
C CYS A 92 3.20 -9.76 6.63
N GLY A 93 4.32 -9.20 7.04
CA GLY A 93 5.18 -9.75 8.06
C GLY A 93 6.15 -8.69 8.56
N GLU A 94 6.72 -8.91 9.73
CA GLU A 94 7.63 -7.94 10.37
C GLU A 94 8.86 -7.64 9.52
N GLU A 95 9.38 -8.65 8.82
CA GLU A 95 10.57 -8.50 7.99
C GLU A 95 10.23 -8.16 6.54
N ILE A 96 9.09 -8.63 6.05
CA ILE A 96 8.71 -8.54 4.63
C ILE A 96 7.23 -8.23 4.52
N THR A 97 6.91 -7.12 3.85
CA THR A 97 5.55 -6.82 3.42
C THR A 97 5.56 -6.38 1.97
N TYR A 98 4.71 -6.99 1.17
CA TYR A 98 4.51 -6.61 -0.21
C TYR A 98 3.06 -6.76 -0.66
N MET A 99 2.71 -6.05 -1.72
CA MET A 99 1.47 -6.21 -2.47
C MET A 99 1.80 -6.39 -3.94
N MET A 100 1.27 -7.45 -4.54
CA MET A 100 1.36 -7.71 -5.97
C MET A 100 -0.04 -7.62 -6.56
N ALA A 101 -0.31 -6.59 -7.33
CA ALA A 101 -1.58 -6.38 -8.01
C ALA A 101 -1.47 -6.79 -9.47
N LEU A 102 -2.14 -7.87 -9.83
CA LEU A 102 -2.19 -8.40 -11.19
C LEU A 102 -3.46 -7.93 -11.88
N ARG A 103 -3.33 -7.33 -13.06
CA ARG A 103 -4.49 -6.95 -13.88
C ARG A 103 -5.31 -8.18 -14.24
N MET A 104 -6.61 -8.05 -14.20
CA MET A 104 -7.55 -9.16 -14.42
C MET A 104 -7.38 -9.82 -15.79
N GLY A 105 -7.07 -9.02 -16.82
CA GLY A 105 -6.81 -9.52 -18.18
C GLY A 105 -5.46 -10.22 -18.35
N GLY A 106 -4.57 -10.14 -17.35
CA GLY A 106 -3.26 -10.77 -17.40
C GLY A 106 -2.20 -9.99 -18.18
N ASP A 107 -2.57 -8.91 -18.84
CA ASP A 107 -1.63 -8.10 -19.62
C ASP A 107 -0.79 -7.17 -18.73
N ALA A 108 0.51 -7.13 -18.99
CA ALA A 108 1.41 -6.17 -18.35
C ALA A 108 1.14 -4.72 -18.85
N PRO A 109 1.56 -3.70 -18.11
CA PRO A 109 2.25 -3.77 -16.82
C PRO A 109 1.30 -4.07 -15.67
N HIS A 110 1.81 -4.75 -14.67
CA HIS A 110 1.18 -4.94 -13.38
C HIS A 110 1.79 -3.99 -12.35
N LEU A 111 1.21 -3.91 -11.14
CA LEU A 111 1.70 -3.05 -10.08
C LEU A 111 2.22 -3.87 -8.90
N GLY A 112 3.38 -3.48 -8.40
CA GLY A 112 3.97 -3.98 -7.19
C GLY A 112 4.15 -2.88 -6.15
N MET A 113 4.10 -3.26 -4.89
CA MET A 113 4.49 -2.45 -3.75
C MET A 113 5.34 -3.30 -2.81
N VAL A 114 6.38 -2.73 -2.27
CA VAL A 114 7.19 -3.37 -1.23
C VAL A 114 7.54 -2.37 -0.14
N VAL A 115 7.36 -2.77 1.12
CA VAL A 115 7.76 -1.97 2.28
C VAL A 115 9.28 -2.01 2.40
N THR A 116 9.92 -0.84 2.42
CA THR A 116 11.37 -0.67 2.48
C THR A 116 11.86 -0.27 3.85
N GLU A 117 11.00 0.35 4.67
CA GLU A 117 11.30 0.76 6.04
C GLU A 117 10.08 0.57 6.94
N GLY A 118 10.31 0.25 8.19
CA GLY A 118 9.28 -0.08 9.16
C GLY A 118 8.75 -1.49 9.00
N SER A 119 7.71 -1.82 9.76
CA SER A 119 7.11 -3.15 9.77
C SER A 119 5.59 -3.07 9.77
N ILE A 120 4.97 -3.91 8.95
CA ILE A 120 3.52 -4.08 8.88
C ILE A 120 3.15 -5.39 9.56
N GLY A 121 2.35 -5.31 10.61
CA GLY A 121 1.91 -6.48 11.38
C GLY A 121 0.73 -7.21 10.79
N GLY A 122 -0.01 -6.58 9.87
CA GLY A 122 -1.15 -7.20 9.21
C GLY A 122 -1.90 -6.26 8.28
N TYR A 123 -2.95 -6.76 7.67
CA TYR A 123 -3.87 -5.94 6.87
C TYR A 123 -5.34 -6.30 7.17
N SER A 124 -6.23 -5.38 6.85
CA SER A 124 -7.67 -5.63 6.82
C SER A 124 -8.28 -5.14 5.52
N VAL A 125 -9.51 -5.57 5.27
CA VAL A 125 -10.31 -5.13 4.12
C VAL A 125 -11.56 -4.49 4.67
N GLU A 126 -11.79 -3.22 4.35
CA GLU A 126 -13.04 -2.52 4.64
C GLU A 126 -13.88 -2.44 3.37
N ARG A 127 -15.16 -2.70 3.48
CA ARG A 127 -16.11 -2.67 2.35
C ARG A 127 -17.13 -1.57 2.56
N ASP A 128 -17.39 -0.80 1.52
CA ASP A 128 -18.48 0.15 1.51
C ASP A 128 -19.78 -0.55 1.07
N PHE A 129 -20.50 -1.07 2.05
CA PHE A 129 -21.79 -1.72 1.81
C PHE A 129 -22.88 -0.74 1.32
N ALA A 130 -22.73 0.56 1.52
CA ALA A 130 -23.70 1.55 1.06
C ALA A 130 -23.76 1.61 -0.48
N LYS A 131 -22.72 1.18 -1.17
CA LYS A 131 -22.63 1.18 -2.63
C LYS A 131 -23.09 -0.10 -3.30
N MET A 132 -23.64 -1.04 -2.55
CA MET A 132 -24.18 -2.30 -3.06
C MET A 132 -23.17 -3.13 -3.91
N SER A 133 -21.87 -2.88 -3.75
CA SER A 133 -20.81 -3.64 -4.40
C SER A 133 -20.17 -4.62 -3.43
N ASN A 134 -20.32 -5.90 -3.69
CA ASN A 134 -19.73 -6.95 -2.87
C ASN A 134 -18.20 -7.07 -3.06
N ASP A 135 -17.68 -6.47 -4.10
CA ASP A 135 -16.30 -6.69 -4.57
C ASP A 135 -15.40 -5.50 -4.29
N ARG A 136 -15.98 -4.36 -3.89
CA ARG A 136 -15.22 -3.17 -3.53
C ARG A 136 -14.73 -3.29 -2.11
N GLY A 137 -13.44 -3.18 -1.96
CA GLY A 137 -12.81 -3.20 -0.66
C GLY A 137 -11.57 -2.31 -0.66
N ASP A 138 -11.47 -1.51 0.39
CA ASP A 138 -10.25 -0.79 0.68
C ASP A 138 -9.34 -1.69 1.51
N PHE A 139 -8.11 -1.86 1.07
CA PHE A 139 -7.09 -2.55 1.85
C PHE A 139 -6.45 -1.56 2.81
N LEU A 140 -6.33 -1.95 4.07
CA LEU A 140 -5.64 -1.17 5.10
C LEU A 140 -4.43 -1.96 5.56
N LEU A 141 -3.26 -1.35 5.45
CA LEU A 141 -2.05 -1.87 6.07
C LEU A 141 -1.94 -1.35 7.50
N HIS A 142 -1.69 -2.25 8.42
CA HIS A 142 -1.54 -1.95 9.85
C HIS A 142 -0.08 -2.12 10.26
N PRO A 143 0.61 -1.02 10.60
CA PRO A 143 1.92 -1.12 11.23
C PRO A 143 1.88 -1.99 12.50
N VAL A 144 3.01 -2.59 12.84
CA VAL A 144 3.14 -3.26 14.14
C VAL A 144 2.82 -2.28 15.26
N PRO A 145 2.31 -2.75 16.42
CA PRO A 145 2.09 -1.90 17.58
C PRO A 145 3.37 -1.15 17.97
N ILE A 146 3.25 0.13 18.19
CA ILE A 146 4.36 1.02 18.55
C ILE A 146 4.06 1.77 19.85
N THR A 147 5.12 2.20 20.49
CA THR A 147 5.11 3.17 21.60
C THR A 147 5.85 4.39 21.13
N LEU A 148 5.22 5.57 21.24
CA LEU A 148 5.83 6.85 20.92
C LEU A 148 5.83 7.75 22.15
N MET A 149 7.00 8.14 22.61
CA MET A 149 7.17 9.20 23.62
C MET A 149 6.78 10.58 23.02
N PRO A 150 6.54 11.61 23.85
CA PRO A 150 6.30 12.96 23.37
C PRO A 150 7.36 13.46 22.40
N GLY A 151 6.93 13.85 21.18
CA GLY A 151 7.81 14.30 20.11
C GLY A 151 8.54 13.20 19.33
N GLU A 152 8.38 11.94 19.72
CA GLU A 152 8.97 10.82 19.00
C GLU A 152 8.21 10.51 17.71
N SER A 153 8.93 10.01 16.72
CA SER A 153 8.39 9.66 15.40
C SER A 153 8.74 8.23 15.00
N PHE A 154 7.85 7.64 14.24
CA PHE A 154 7.98 6.33 13.59
C PHE A 154 7.74 6.49 12.09
N GLN A 155 8.42 5.69 11.27
CA GLN A 155 8.29 5.77 9.82
C GLN A 155 7.91 4.44 9.20
N ILE A 156 7.08 4.52 8.15
CA ILE A 156 6.83 3.46 7.18
C ILE A 156 7.17 4.01 5.80
N SER A 157 8.03 3.32 5.08
CA SER A 157 8.34 3.66 3.69
C SER A 157 8.10 2.47 2.78
N TRP A 158 7.67 2.72 1.56
CA TRP A 158 7.54 1.73 0.50
C TRP A 158 7.90 2.27 -0.87
N VAL A 159 8.08 1.37 -1.81
CA VAL A 159 8.20 1.68 -3.22
C VAL A 159 7.07 1.02 -4.00
N LEU A 160 6.49 1.77 -4.93
CA LEU A 160 5.54 1.31 -5.94
C LEU A 160 6.26 1.22 -7.28
N PHE A 161 6.14 0.07 -7.93
CA PHE A 161 6.83 -0.20 -9.19
C PHE A 161 5.95 -1.01 -10.14
N THR A 162 6.28 -0.99 -11.43
CA THR A 162 5.61 -1.82 -12.42
C THR A 162 6.40 -3.12 -12.65
N HIS A 163 5.67 -4.20 -13.01
CA HIS A 163 6.28 -5.48 -13.32
C HIS A 163 5.50 -6.23 -14.41
N ASN A 164 6.13 -7.24 -15.02
CA ASN A 164 5.59 -7.98 -16.16
C ASN A 164 4.98 -9.34 -15.78
N GLY A 165 4.61 -9.50 -14.52
CA GLY A 165 4.01 -10.72 -14.01
C GLY A 165 4.73 -11.25 -12.78
N LYS A 166 4.28 -12.41 -12.31
CA LYS A 166 4.65 -12.96 -11.01
C LYS A 166 6.17 -13.19 -10.84
N GLU A 167 6.79 -13.76 -11.84
CA GLU A 167 8.24 -14.04 -11.81
C GLU A 167 9.07 -12.76 -11.79
N ASP A 168 8.65 -11.77 -12.58
CA ASP A 168 9.31 -10.47 -12.65
C ASP A 168 9.14 -9.71 -11.34
N PHE A 169 7.95 -9.74 -10.74
CA PHE A 169 7.70 -9.18 -9.42
C PHE A 169 8.70 -9.72 -8.38
N TYR A 170 8.78 -11.04 -8.24
CA TYR A 170 9.69 -11.64 -7.25
C TYR A 170 11.17 -11.39 -7.55
N ARG A 171 11.53 -11.18 -8.80
CA ARG A 171 12.89 -10.79 -9.21
C ARG A 171 13.24 -9.38 -8.74
N GLN A 172 12.26 -8.48 -8.77
CA GLN A 172 12.44 -7.07 -8.38
C GLN A 172 12.46 -6.87 -6.86
N LEU A 173 11.82 -7.73 -6.06
CA LEU A 173 11.79 -7.61 -4.60
C LEU A 173 13.18 -7.41 -3.97
N PRO A 174 14.23 -8.19 -4.29
CA PRO A 174 15.56 -8.01 -3.72
C PRO A 174 16.23 -6.69 -4.09
N VAL A 175 15.88 -6.11 -5.23
CA VAL A 175 16.42 -4.83 -5.70
C VAL A 175 15.77 -3.68 -4.94
N SER A 176 14.48 -3.77 -4.69
CA SER A 176 13.70 -2.73 -4.03
C SER A 176 13.93 -2.67 -2.50
N ASN A 177 14.35 -3.77 -1.89
CA ASN A 177 14.65 -3.82 -0.46
C ASN A 177 15.87 -4.70 -0.14
N PRO A 178 17.00 -4.11 0.28
CA PRO A 178 18.20 -4.88 0.63
C PRO A 178 18.03 -5.80 1.85
N LYS A 179 16.95 -5.69 2.62
CA LYS A 179 16.61 -6.66 3.68
C LYS A 179 16.16 -8.01 3.11
N TYR A 180 15.76 -8.05 1.85
CA TYR A 180 15.44 -9.30 1.14
C TYR A 180 16.72 -10.01 0.70
N ILE A 181 17.48 -10.49 1.67
CA ILE A 181 18.59 -11.40 1.36
C ILE A 181 17.99 -12.72 0.93
N ARG A 182 18.25 -13.12 -0.30
CA ARG A 182 17.88 -14.44 -0.81
C ARG A 182 18.37 -15.52 0.14
N VAL A 183 17.46 -16.23 0.75
CA VAL A 183 17.71 -17.61 1.10
C VAL A 183 17.67 -18.38 -0.23
N SER A 184 18.81 -18.50 -0.89
CA SER A 184 18.95 -19.44 -1.99
C SER A 184 18.74 -20.82 -1.39
N ALA A 185 17.60 -21.43 -1.71
CA ALA A 185 17.43 -22.87 -1.50
C ALA A 185 18.51 -23.57 -2.36
N ASN A 186 19.45 -24.20 -1.69
CA ASN A 186 20.31 -25.21 -2.28
C ASN A 186 19.51 -26.47 -2.57
#